data_3b688eeb1b7e7585d165b58d37e493c4
#
_entry.id   3b688eeb1b7e7585d165b58d37e493c4
#
_cell.length_a   1.000
_cell.length_b   1.000
_cell.length_c   1.000
_cell.angle_alpha   90.00
_cell.angle_beta   90.00
_cell.angle_gamma   90.00
#
_symmetry.space_group_name_H-M   'P 1'
#
loop_
_entity.id
_entity.type
_entity.pdbx_description
1 polymer ?
#
loop_
_entity_poly.entity_id
_entity_poly.type
_entity_poly.pdbx_seq_one_letter_code
_entity_poly.pdbx_strand_id
1 'polypeptide(L)'
;MSTATQTQQYMRLQDCASALSEQGPLGVGLLTKIWRHTDPEPHGLREVRIQGTAEALSIECFGTGALVPLSSPSRAASIIFAANPGAREGMSFFVEFDFGAMVSRFQGNVNLGLLVLAGFHDFKDGSARSNYFSREFFYSVPSLQALPSAADAPSQGAGSRQLDASSLLGLWRNTNHASLGIAAIEISDRGEHLGVRAYGVGESGTVDWGEVLGPVYAKDCSSADAMAFSATFSSQGIRCHLQANVKQGVLVIAYFTEFQDGSGRSNYFSREFYYKER
;
A
#
# COMPACT_ATOMS: atom_id res chain seq x y z
N MET A 1 23.90 14.47 37.75
CA MET A 1 22.57 14.27 37.10
C MET A 1 22.79 13.43 35.88
N SER A 2 22.46 12.15 35.95
CA SER A 2 22.64 11.21 34.83
C SER A 2 21.44 11.37 33.92
N THR A 3 21.64 11.94 32.72
CA THR A 3 20.68 11.92 31.65
C THR A 3 20.59 10.48 31.13
N ALA A 4 19.60 9.75 31.61
CA ALA A 4 19.26 8.47 30.98
C ALA A 4 18.89 8.75 29.53
N THR A 5 19.75 8.37 28.60
CA THR A 5 19.46 8.32 27.18
C THR A 5 18.31 7.34 27.01
N GLN A 6 17.10 7.84 26.78
CA GLN A 6 15.94 7.01 26.50
C GLN A 6 16.24 6.29 25.18
N THR A 7 16.58 5.01 25.25
CA THR A 7 16.85 4.19 24.06
C THR A 7 15.56 4.18 23.25
N GLN A 8 15.62 4.77 22.07
CA GLN A 8 14.49 4.80 21.16
C GLN A 8 14.17 3.36 20.74
N GLN A 9 13.01 2.88 21.13
CA GLN A 9 12.58 1.52 20.82
C GLN A 9 11.97 1.53 19.40
N TYR A 10 12.70 1.03 18.44
CA TYR A 10 12.22 0.91 17.06
C TYR A 10 11.22 -0.25 16.94
N MET A 11 10.29 -0.13 16.00
CA MET A 11 9.30 -1.17 15.75
C MET A 11 9.92 -2.44 15.16
N ARG A 12 11.03 -2.30 14.39
CA ARG A 12 11.77 -3.40 13.77
C ARG A 12 13.25 -3.07 13.71
N LEU A 13 14.12 -4.10 13.69
CA LEU A 13 15.55 -3.90 13.54
C LEU A 13 15.91 -3.17 12.23
N GLN A 14 15.19 -3.41 11.15
CA GLN A 14 15.43 -2.70 9.89
C GLN A 14 15.16 -1.19 9.98
N ASP A 15 14.37 -0.73 10.95
CA ASP A 15 14.12 0.70 11.19
C ASP A 15 15.27 1.39 11.92
N CYS A 16 16.22 0.62 12.50
CA CYS A 16 17.34 1.15 13.28
C CYS A 16 18.50 1.69 12.42
N ALA A 17 18.37 1.72 11.10
CA ALA A 17 19.42 2.29 10.24
C ALA A 17 19.73 3.73 10.63
N SER A 18 21.03 4.05 10.70
CA SER A 18 21.50 5.39 11.09
C SER A 18 20.94 6.46 10.14
N ALA A 19 20.65 7.63 10.68
CA ALA A 19 20.35 8.81 9.87
C ALA A 19 21.50 9.06 8.89
N LEU A 20 21.16 9.45 7.67
CA LEU A 20 22.17 9.78 6.67
C LEU A 20 22.83 11.12 7.02
N SER A 21 24.13 11.20 6.81
CA SER A 21 24.92 12.43 7.03
C SER A 21 24.55 13.57 6.08
N GLU A 22 23.93 13.24 4.94
CA GLU A 22 23.48 14.21 3.95
C GLU A 22 21.97 14.13 3.78
N GLN A 23 21.27 15.19 4.16
CA GLN A 23 19.84 15.36 3.92
C GLN A 23 19.65 16.03 2.55
N GLY A 24 18.96 15.38 1.65
CA GLY A 24 18.55 15.90 0.36
C GLY A 24 17.24 15.26 -0.08
N PRO A 25 16.51 15.86 -1.03
CA PRO A 25 15.28 15.28 -1.54
C PRO A 25 15.55 13.91 -2.17
N LEU A 26 14.53 13.02 -2.13
CA LEU A 26 14.59 11.74 -2.83
C LEU A 26 14.62 11.97 -4.34
N GLY A 27 15.45 11.23 -5.07
CA GLY A 27 15.33 11.10 -6.53
C GLY A 27 13.98 10.44 -6.85
N VAL A 28 13.32 10.86 -7.93
CA VAL A 28 12.04 10.30 -8.38
C VAL A 28 12.08 9.81 -9.82
N GLY A 29 13.26 9.70 -10.40
CA GLY A 29 13.47 9.34 -11.80
C GLY A 29 12.91 7.96 -12.18
N LEU A 30 12.87 7.03 -11.25
CA LEU A 30 12.25 5.72 -11.49
C LEU A 30 10.74 5.82 -11.65
N LEU A 31 10.08 6.74 -10.94
CA LEU A 31 8.63 6.90 -10.89
C LEU A 31 8.10 7.81 -12.01
N THR A 32 8.80 8.93 -12.29
CA THR A 32 8.34 10.00 -13.18
C THR A 32 8.36 9.61 -14.66
N LYS A 33 7.32 8.91 -15.06
CA LYS A 33 7.14 8.35 -16.41
C LYS A 33 5.64 8.32 -16.76
N ILE A 34 5.37 7.99 -18.02
CA ILE A 34 4.06 7.58 -18.48
C ILE A 34 4.02 6.06 -18.43
N TRP A 35 3.08 5.52 -17.71
CA TRP A 35 2.91 4.11 -17.46
C TRP A 35 1.62 3.61 -18.12
N ARG A 36 1.72 2.63 -19.03
CA ARG A 36 0.59 2.05 -19.74
C ARG A 36 0.33 0.63 -19.26
N HIS A 37 -0.95 0.29 -19.11
CA HIS A 37 -1.37 -1.04 -18.66
C HIS A 37 -0.83 -2.14 -19.60
N THR A 38 -0.41 -3.27 -19.02
CA THR A 38 0.15 -4.40 -19.79
C THR A 38 -0.91 -5.16 -20.57
N ASP A 39 -2.17 -5.16 -20.10
CA ASP A 39 -3.31 -5.65 -20.86
C ASP A 39 -3.77 -4.54 -21.82
N PRO A 40 -3.93 -4.82 -23.13
CA PRO A 40 -4.42 -3.84 -24.10
C PRO A 40 -5.89 -3.45 -23.89
N GLU A 41 -6.68 -4.30 -23.22
CA GLU A 41 -8.12 -4.09 -22.92
C GLU A 41 -8.41 -4.19 -21.41
N PRO A 42 -7.80 -3.35 -20.56
CA PRO A 42 -7.99 -3.43 -19.13
C PRO A 42 -9.42 -3.01 -18.75
N HIS A 43 -9.96 -3.62 -17.68
CA HIS A 43 -11.26 -3.23 -17.12
C HIS A 43 -11.19 -2.09 -16.08
N GLY A 44 -9.98 -1.66 -15.71
CA GLY A 44 -9.71 -0.64 -14.70
C GLY A 44 -8.94 0.55 -15.28
N LEU A 45 -7.73 0.73 -14.78
CA LEU A 45 -6.84 1.81 -15.23
C LEU A 45 -6.14 1.41 -16.54
N ARG A 46 -6.07 2.34 -17.48
CA ARG A 46 -5.37 2.20 -18.76
C ARG A 46 -3.98 2.83 -18.76
N GLU A 47 -3.85 3.97 -18.09
CA GLU A 47 -2.60 4.73 -18.05
C GLU A 47 -2.46 5.45 -16.70
N VAL A 48 -1.22 5.55 -16.23
CA VAL A 48 -0.83 6.35 -15.07
C VAL A 48 0.29 7.27 -15.50
N ARG A 49 0.16 8.57 -15.24
CA ARG A 49 1.19 9.59 -15.51
C ARG A 49 1.72 10.08 -14.19
N ILE A 50 3.03 10.02 -14.03
CA ILE A 50 3.71 10.48 -12.83
C ILE A 50 4.75 11.50 -13.24
N GLN A 51 4.69 12.71 -12.67
CA GLN A 51 5.60 13.81 -12.98
C GLN A 51 5.82 14.71 -11.76
N GLY A 52 6.92 15.47 -11.77
CA GLY A 52 7.25 16.39 -10.69
C GLY A 52 8.51 16.01 -9.93
N THR A 53 8.61 16.50 -8.69
CA THR A 53 9.73 16.27 -7.75
C THR A 53 9.24 15.50 -6.52
N ALA A 54 10.16 15.15 -5.62
CA ALA A 54 9.81 14.46 -4.38
C ALA A 54 8.84 15.26 -3.49
N GLU A 55 8.95 16.59 -3.50
CA GLU A 55 8.11 17.48 -2.71
C GLU A 55 6.77 17.78 -3.37
N ALA A 56 6.69 17.58 -4.71
CA ALA A 56 5.50 17.91 -5.51
C ALA A 56 5.31 16.88 -6.64
N LEU A 57 5.08 15.62 -6.26
CA LEU A 57 4.76 14.56 -7.20
C LEU A 57 3.29 14.67 -7.61
N SER A 58 3.04 14.73 -8.91
CA SER A 58 1.71 14.70 -9.51
C SER A 58 1.47 13.30 -10.09
N ILE A 59 0.34 12.69 -9.72
CA ILE A 59 -0.08 11.38 -10.22
C ILE A 59 -1.45 11.53 -10.84
N GLU A 60 -1.55 11.19 -12.10
CA GLU A 60 -2.80 11.20 -12.87
C GLU A 60 -3.11 9.77 -13.32
N CYS A 61 -4.33 9.31 -13.09
CA CYS A 61 -4.80 7.99 -13.48
C CYS A 61 -5.89 8.12 -14.56
N PHE A 62 -5.81 7.30 -15.60
CA PHE A 62 -6.77 7.28 -16.70
C PHE A 62 -7.41 5.89 -16.80
N GLY A 63 -8.74 5.84 -16.67
CA GLY A 63 -9.52 4.59 -16.72
C GLY A 63 -10.06 4.24 -18.09
N THR A 64 -10.72 3.08 -18.16
CA THR A 64 -11.49 2.60 -19.33
C THR A 64 -12.96 2.89 -19.09
N GLY A 65 -13.50 3.97 -19.57
CA GLY A 65 -14.90 4.35 -19.40
C GLY A 65 -15.04 5.78 -18.89
N ALA A 66 -16.26 6.18 -18.55
CA ALA A 66 -16.60 7.52 -18.03
C ALA A 66 -16.05 7.81 -16.62
N LEU A 67 -15.14 7.00 -16.10
CA LEU A 67 -14.24 7.44 -15.07
C LEU A 67 -13.38 8.53 -15.72
N VAL A 68 -13.92 9.71 -15.69
CA VAL A 68 -13.33 11.00 -15.96
C VAL A 68 -11.85 10.95 -15.65
N PRO A 69 -10.98 11.61 -16.46
CA PRO A 69 -9.61 11.81 -16.02
C PRO A 69 -9.68 12.18 -14.56
N LEU A 70 -9.05 11.38 -13.70
CA LEU A 70 -8.98 11.61 -12.27
C LEU A 70 -8.15 12.86 -11.95
N SER A 71 -8.23 13.81 -12.86
CA SER A 71 -7.79 15.19 -12.75
C SER A 71 -8.78 15.99 -11.90
N SER A 72 -9.23 15.41 -10.81
CA SER A 72 -9.73 16.26 -9.74
C SER A 72 -8.54 16.60 -8.86
N PRO A 73 -8.23 17.87 -8.64
CA PRO A 73 -7.13 18.31 -7.80
C PRO A 73 -7.49 18.23 -6.31
N SER A 74 -8.06 17.16 -5.82
CA SER A 74 -7.79 16.82 -4.44
C SER A 74 -6.39 16.26 -4.44
N ARG A 75 -5.40 17.14 -4.37
CA ARG A 75 -4.02 16.80 -4.07
C ARG A 75 -3.98 16.10 -2.72
N ALA A 76 -4.30 14.84 -2.70
CA ALA A 76 -3.86 13.98 -1.65
C ALA A 76 -2.33 14.01 -1.73
N ALA A 77 -1.69 14.41 -0.66
CA ALA A 77 -0.24 14.44 -0.62
C ALA A 77 0.26 13.04 -0.96
N SER A 78 0.94 12.92 -2.10
CA SER A 78 1.59 11.67 -2.46
C SER A 78 2.81 11.49 -1.54
N ILE A 79 2.91 10.34 -0.89
CA ILE A 79 4.06 9.97 -0.08
C ILE A 79 4.95 9.07 -0.91
N ILE A 80 6.25 9.39 -0.94
CA ILE A 80 7.24 8.64 -1.69
C ILE A 80 8.05 7.78 -0.72
N PHE A 81 8.39 6.58 -1.18
CA PHE A 81 9.12 5.58 -0.41
C PHE A 81 10.33 5.08 -1.20
N ALA A 82 11.47 5.01 -0.54
CA ALA A 82 12.70 4.41 -1.04
C ALA A 82 12.73 2.89 -0.80
N ALA A 83 13.80 2.22 -1.19
CA ALA A 83 13.98 0.77 -0.96
C ALA A 83 14.34 0.43 0.49
N ASN A 84 14.97 1.36 1.22
CA ASN A 84 15.39 1.20 2.62
C ASN A 84 15.61 2.58 3.24
N PRO A 85 15.79 2.70 4.57
CA PRO A 85 15.97 3.99 5.26
C PRO A 85 17.16 4.83 4.78
N GLY A 86 18.18 4.18 4.20
CA GLY A 86 19.39 4.82 3.69
C GLY A 86 19.37 5.14 2.19
N ALA A 87 18.37 4.68 1.45
CA ALA A 87 18.30 4.91 0.00
C ALA A 87 17.82 6.34 -0.33
N ARG A 88 18.28 6.87 -1.46
CA ARG A 88 17.95 8.23 -1.94
C ARG A 88 17.16 8.23 -3.25
N GLU A 89 16.74 7.08 -3.73
CA GLU A 89 15.87 6.97 -4.90
C GLU A 89 14.51 6.42 -4.47
N GLY A 90 13.46 7.18 -4.78
CA GLY A 90 12.08 6.79 -4.58
C GLY A 90 11.68 5.74 -5.59
N MET A 91 11.19 4.62 -5.12
CA MET A 91 10.75 3.50 -5.95
C MET A 91 9.29 3.13 -5.76
N SER A 92 8.64 3.73 -4.78
CA SER A 92 7.25 3.46 -4.45
C SER A 92 6.55 4.73 -4.02
N PHE A 93 5.22 4.76 -4.14
CA PHE A 93 4.40 5.87 -3.69
C PHE A 93 3.08 5.37 -3.11
N PHE A 94 2.48 6.21 -2.28
CA PHE A 94 1.10 6.10 -1.81
C PHE A 94 0.33 7.37 -2.20
N VAL A 95 -0.88 7.21 -2.71
CA VAL A 95 -1.79 8.32 -3.02
C VAL A 95 -3.24 7.90 -2.79
N GLU A 96 -4.05 8.82 -2.30
CA GLU A 96 -5.48 8.63 -2.13
C GLU A 96 -6.26 9.56 -3.06
N PHE A 97 -7.30 9.04 -3.70
CA PHE A 97 -8.24 9.79 -4.52
C PHE A 97 -9.65 9.63 -3.95
N ASP A 98 -10.34 10.74 -3.74
CA ASP A 98 -11.76 10.78 -3.39
C ASP A 98 -12.59 11.10 -4.64
N PHE A 99 -13.36 10.13 -5.11
CA PHE A 99 -14.24 10.26 -6.26
C PHE A 99 -15.71 10.53 -5.86
N GLY A 100 -15.96 10.96 -4.64
CA GLY A 100 -17.30 11.15 -4.12
C GLY A 100 -17.96 9.84 -3.70
N ALA A 101 -18.37 9.00 -4.64
CA ALA A 101 -19.00 7.71 -4.36
C ALA A 101 -17.99 6.65 -3.85
N MET A 102 -16.70 6.84 -4.09
CA MET A 102 -15.66 5.89 -3.77
C MET A 102 -14.37 6.62 -3.41
N VAL A 103 -13.65 6.13 -2.40
CA VAL A 103 -12.25 6.47 -2.14
C VAL A 103 -11.38 5.35 -2.66
N SER A 104 -10.33 5.70 -3.40
CA SER A 104 -9.34 4.74 -3.89
C SER A 104 -7.95 5.10 -3.38
N ARG A 105 -7.32 4.18 -2.66
CA ARG A 105 -5.96 4.29 -2.18
C ARG A 105 -5.05 3.48 -3.08
N PHE A 106 -4.21 4.17 -3.83
CA PHE A 106 -3.26 3.53 -4.73
C PHE A 106 -1.87 3.51 -4.13
N GLN A 107 -1.21 2.37 -4.35
CA GLN A 107 0.17 2.16 -4.00
C GLN A 107 0.89 1.60 -5.21
N GLY A 108 1.80 2.40 -5.71
CA GLY A 108 2.67 2.02 -6.81
C GLY A 108 4.06 1.64 -6.33
N ASN A 109 4.64 0.61 -6.90
CA ASN A 109 6.07 0.35 -6.78
C ASN A 109 6.65 -0.09 -8.11
N VAL A 110 7.85 0.41 -8.42
CA VAL A 110 8.60 -0.04 -9.60
C VAL A 110 9.36 -1.31 -9.26
N ASN A 111 9.12 -2.36 -10.04
CA ASN A 111 9.81 -3.65 -9.90
C ASN A 111 10.14 -4.21 -11.28
N LEU A 112 11.42 -4.51 -11.53
CA LEU A 112 11.92 -5.03 -12.80
C LEU A 112 11.46 -4.21 -14.02
N GLY A 113 11.40 -2.88 -13.88
CA GLY A 113 10.99 -1.97 -14.97
C GLY A 113 9.48 -1.83 -15.18
N LEU A 114 8.66 -2.53 -14.42
CA LEU A 114 7.21 -2.40 -14.41
C LEU A 114 6.74 -1.59 -13.19
N LEU A 115 5.72 -0.77 -13.36
CA LEU A 115 4.96 -0.23 -12.25
C LEU A 115 3.91 -1.26 -11.84
N VAL A 116 3.98 -1.74 -10.62
CA VAL A 116 2.94 -2.57 -9.97
C VAL A 116 2.08 -1.63 -9.15
N LEU A 117 0.80 -1.51 -9.49
CA LEU A 117 -0.15 -0.65 -8.80
C LEU A 117 -1.18 -1.51 -8.06
N ALA A 118 -1.21 -1.38 -6.75
CA ALA A 118 -2.23 -1.96 -5.90
C ALA A 118 -3.27 -0.88 -5.57
N GLY A 119 -4.55 -1.20 -5.73
CA GLY A 119 -5.68 -0.32 -5.43
C GLY A 119 -6.55 -0.91 -4.32
N PHE A 120 -6.91 -0.10 -3.33
CA PHE A 120 -7.87 -0.39 -2.28
C PHE A 120 -9.03 0.58 -2.43
N HIS A 121 -10.20 0.04 -2.72
CA HIS A 121 -11.37 0.80 -3.16
C HIS A 121 -12.48 0.68 -2.14
N ASP A 122 -12.84 1.80 -1.50
CA ASP A 122 -13.90 1.89 -0.50
C ASP A 122 -15.11 2.64 -1.06
N PHE A 123 -16.27 2.00 -1.16
CA PHE A 123 -17.49 2.64 -1.58
C PHE A 123 -18.12 3.43 -0.42
N LYS A 124 -18.54 4.67 -0.72
CA LYS A 124 -19.19 5.59 0.24
C LYS A 124 -20.65 5.88 -0.10
N ASP A 125 -21.14 5.38 -1.21
CA ASP A 125 -22.47 5.72 -1.77
C ASP A 125 -23.62 4.89 -1.22
N GLY A 126 -23.37 4.04 -0.20
CA GLY A 126 -24.37 3.14 0.36
C GLY A 126 -24.84 2.05 -0.61
N SER A 127 -24.15 1.88 -1.75
CA SER A 127 -24.41 0.76 -2.66
C SER A 127 -24.02 -0.56 -1.99
N ALA A 128 -24.59 -1.66 -2.47
CA ALA A 128 -24.21 -3.00 -1.98
C ALA A 128 -22.94 -3.55 -2.59
N ARG A 129 -22.14 -2.73 -3.22
CA ARG A 129 -20.86 -3.14 -3.77
C ARG A 129 -19.88 -3.43 -2.65
N SER A 130 -19.16 -4.53 -2.76
CA SER A 130 -18.08 -4.85 -1.83
C SER A 130 -16.88 -3.92 -2.04
N ASN A 131 -16.29 -3.43 -0.95
CA ASN A 131 -14.97 -2.84 -1.01
C ASN A 131 -14.01 -3.87 -1.58
N TYR A 132 -13.17 -3.48 -2.53
CA TYR A 132 -12.36 -4.45 -3.25
C TYR A 132 -10.90 -4.00 -3.41
N PHE A 133 -10.06 -4.99 -3.64
CA PHE A 133 -8.64 -4.85 -3.91
C PHE A 133 -8.38 -5.13 -5.38
N SER A 134 -7.56 -4.29 -6.04
CA SER A 134 -7.03 -4.52 -7.38
C SER A 134 -5.50 -4.54 -7.37
N ARG A 135 -4.92 -5.26 -8.33
CA ARG A 135 -3.49 -5.19 -8.63
C ARG A 135 -3.27 -5.23 -10.12
N GLU A 136 -2.66 -4.19 -10.63
CA GLU A 136 -2.47 -3.94 -12.05
C GLU A 136 -0.99 -3.71 -12.36
N PHE A 137 -0.60 -3.96 -13.61
CA PHE A 137 0.79 -3.89 -14.06
C PHE A 137 0.90 -2.96 -15.26
N PHE A 138 1.91 -2.09 -15.25
CA PHE A 138 2.11 -1.08 -16.28
C PHE A 138 3.56 -1.08 -16.74
N TYR A 139 3.78 -0.88 -18.04
CA TYR A 139 5.10 -0.65 -18.63
C TYR A 139 5.27 0.83 -18.97
N SER A 140 6.52 1.32 -18.98
CA SER A 140 6.80 2.72 -19.31
C SER A 140 6.79 2.96 -20.81
N VAL A 141 6.22 4.11 -21.21
CA VAL A 141 6.23 4.57 -22.61
C VAL A 141 6.94 5.92 -22.75
N PRO A 142 7.67 6.17 -23.86
CA PRO A 142 8.51 7.37 -23.98
C PRO A 142 7.72 8.67 -24.23
N SER A 143 6.50 8.59 -24.73
CA SER A 143 5.69 9.77 -25.07
C SER A 143 4.20 9.49 -25.04
N LEU A 144 3.43 10.57 -24.92
CA LEU A 144 1.97 10.55 -25.02
C LEU A 144 1.54 10.08 -26.42
N GLN A 145 0.87 8.94 -26.48
CA GLN A 145 0.08 8.51 -27.63
C GLN A 145 -1.40 8.70 -27.27
N ALA A 146 -2.21 9.10 -28.25
CA ALA A 146 -3.65 9.22 -28.06
C ALA A 146 -4.24 7.88 -27.61
N LEU A 147 -4.96 7.90 -26.48
CA LEU A 147 -5.71 6.75 -26.01
C LEU A 147 -7.03 6.67 -26.79
N PRO A 148 -7.48 5.50 -27.26
CA PRO A 148 -8.80 5.35 -27.82
C PRO A 148 -9.87 5.66 -26.76
N SER A 149 -10.95 6.32 -27.17
CA SER A 149 -12.10 6.56 -26.31
C SER A 149 -12.78 5.23 -25.95
N ALA A 150 -13.07 5.02 -24.69
CA ALA A 150 -13.75 3.81 -24.20
C ALA A 150 -15.25 4.05 -24.05
N ALA A 151 -16.05 2.99 -24.25
CA ALA A 151 -17.48 3.00 -24.05
C ALA A 151 -17.84 2.73 -22.57
N ASP A 152 -18.99 3.29 -22.13
CA ASP A 152 -19.46 3.20 -20.76
C ASP A 152 -19.78 1.78 -20.32
N ALA A 153 -19.40 1.43 -19.09
CA ALA A 153 -19.81 0.21 -18.42
C ALA A 153 -20.92 0.49 -17.38
N PRO A 154 -21.95 -0.35 -17.30
CA PRO A 154 -23.08 -0.12 -16.40
C PRO A 154 -22.73 -0.39 -14.94
N SER A 155 -23.20 0.47 -14.04
CA SER A 155 -23.16 0.29 -12.60
C SER A 155 -24.50 -0.24 -12.09
N GLN A 156 -24.52 -1.40 -11.48
CA GLN A 156 -25.65 -1.88 -10.66
C GLN A 156 -25.12 -2.57 -9.41
N GLY A 157 -25.75 -2.29 -8.27
CA GLY A 157 -25.52 -3.00 -7.04
C GLY A 157 -26.21 -2.35 -5.84
N ALA A 158 -26.80 -3.14 -5.00
CA ALA A 158 -27.55 -2.79 -3.80
C ALA A 158 -26.94 -3.38 -2.51
N GLY A 159 -26.77 -2.57 -1.40
CA GLY A 159 -26.52 -2.91 0.03
C GLY A 159 -25.06 -3.22 0.47
N SER A 160 -24.64 -2.73 1.61
CA SER A 160 -23.38 -3.11 2.25
C SER A 160 -23.37 -4.63 2.52
N ARG A 161 -22.34 -5.32 2.07
CA ARG A 161 -22.21 -6.77 2.18
C ARG A 161 -21.09 -7.11 3.16
N GLN A 162 -21.41 -7.91 4.17
CA GLN A 162 -20.38 -8.47 5.04
C GLN A 162 -19.55 -9.48 4.24
N LEU A 163 -18.22 -9.34 4.29
CA LEU A 163 -17.27 -10.20 3.58
C LEU A 163 -16.89 -11.38 4.46
N ASP A 164 -16.81 -12.58 3.89
CA ASP A 164 -16.20 -13.74 4.53
C ASP A 164 -14.68 -13.61 4.54
N ALA A 165 -14.13 -13.37 5.72
CA ALA A 165 -12.69 -13.21 5.94
C ALA A 165 -11.98 -14.47 6.42
N SER A 166 -12.64 -15.63 6.43
CA SER A 166 -12.12 -16.89 7.00
C SER A 166 -10.77 -17.31 6.44
N SER A 167 -10.48 -17.00 5.17
CA SER A 167 -9.20 -17.27 4.52
C SER A 167 -8.04 -16.48 5.12
N LEU A 168 -8.32 -15.29 5.66
CA LEU A 168 -7.34 -14.37 6.24
C LEU A 168 -7.02 -14.68 7.71
N LEU A 169 -8.00 -15.20 8.48
CA LEU A 169 -7.88 -15.40 9.94
C LEU A 169 -6.76 -16.36 10.33
N GLY A 170 -6.14 -16.12 11.48
CA GLY A 170 -5.14 -16.99 12.11
C GLY A 170 -3.76 -16.37 12.18
N LEU A 171 -2.77 -17.18 12.57
CA LEU A 171 -1.37 -16.78 12.73
C LEU A 171 -0.60 -17.03 11.42
N TRP A 172 0.05 -15.98 10.94
CA TRP A 172 0.87 -15.98 9.73
C TRP A 172 2.32 -15.70 10.08
N ARG A 173 3.24 -16.59 9.66
CA ARG A 173 4.67 -16.46 9.92
C ARG A 173 5.44 -16.07 8.66
N ASN A 174 6.43 -15.21 8.85
CA ASN A 174 7.32 -14.79 7.77
C ASN A 174 8.04 -16.00 7.17
N THR A 175 8.05 -16.10 5.84
CA THR A 175 8.79 -17.16 5.13
C THR A 175 10.30 -16.97 5.19
N ASN A 176 10.75 -15.72 5.36
CA ASN A 176 12.16 -15.38 5.57
C ASN A 176 12.47 -15.33 7.08
N HIS A 177 13.02 -16.41 7.62
CA HIS A 177 13.39 -16.49 9.04
C HIS A 177 14.55 -15.56 9.43
N ALA A 178 15.28 -15.01 8.46
CA ALA A 178 16.32 -14.00 8.66
C ALA A 178 15.82 -12.56 8.45
N SER A 179 14.51 -12.36 8.28
CA SER A 179 13.94 -11.02 8.17
C SER A 179 14.22 -10.22 9.43
N LEU A 180 14.58 -8.96 9.26
CA LEU A 180 14.66 -7.95 10.33
C LEU A 180 13.38 -7.10 10.44
N GLY A 181 12.33 -7.49 9.71
CA GLY A 181 11.05 -6.83 9.62
C GLY A 181 10.02 -7.35 10.62
N ILE A 182 8.91 -7.88 10.12
CA ILE A 182 7.84 -8.50 10.92
C ILE A 182 7.98 -10.01 10.89
N ALA A 183 8.13 -10.62 12.07
CA ALA A 183 8.26 -12.07 12.22
C ALA A 183 6.92 -12.80 12.01
N ALA A 184 5.84 -12.24 12.53
CA ALA A 184 4.51 -12.84 12.45
C ALA A 184 3.39 -11.79 12.50
N ILE A 185 2.24 -12.16 11.96
CA ILE A 185 0.99 -11.39 12.06
C ILE A 185 -0.13 -12.34 12.48
N GLU A 186 -0.89 -11.93 13.46
CA GLU A 186 -2.10 -12.61 13.93
C GLU A 186 -3.32 -11.82 13.46
N ILE A 187 -4.27 -12.50 12.82
CA ILE A 187 -5.47 -11.91 12.27
C ILE A 187 -6.69 -12.55 12.91
N SER A 188 -7.54 -11.73 13.51
CA SER A 188 -8.76 -12.13 14.19
C SER A 188 -9.99 -11.43 13.60
N ASP A 189 -11.15 -12.07 13.69
CA ASP A 189 -12.43 -11.48 13.29
C ASP A 189 -12.88 -10.46 14.36
N ARG A 190 -13.28 -9.26 13.91
CA ARG A 190 -13.87 -8.19 14.72
C ARG A 190 -15.18 -7.67 14.08
N GLY A 191 -15.91 -8.53 13.37
CA GLY A 191 -17.15 -8.20 12.69
C GLY A 191 -16.92 -7.49 11.35
N GLU A 192 -17.16 -6.18 11.28
CA GLU A 192 -16.95 -5.41 10.05
C GLU A 192 -15.46 -5.15 9.72
N HIS A 193 -14.56 -5.45 10.67
CA HIS A 193 -13.12 -5.22 10.57
C HIS A 193 -12.35 -6.48 10.98
N LEU A 194 -11.08 -6.50 10.66
CA LEU A 194 -10.13 -7.46 11.23
C LEU A 194 -9.37 -6.81 12.39
N GLY A 195 -9.15 -7.60 13.46
CA GLY A 195 -8.09 -7.32 14.42
C GLY A 195 -6.76 -7.81 13.85
N VAL A 196 -5.83 -6.91 13.63
CA VAL A 196 -4.50 -7.21 13.09
C VAL A 196 -3.47 -6.93 14.16
N ARG A 197 -2.74 -7.96 14.59
CA ARG A 197 -1.65 -7.87 15.56
C ARG A 197 -0.35 -8.25 14.90
N ALA A 198 0.67 -7.42 15.04
CA ALA A 198 1.96 -7.65 14.41
C ALA A 198 3.07 -7.86 15.46
N TYR A 199 4.03 -8.70 15.11
CA TYR A 199 5.19 -9.04 15.92
C TYR A 199 6.46 -8.72 15.15
N GLY A 200 7.07 -7.58 15.46
CA GLY A 200 8.32 -7.12 14.83
C GLY A 200 9.54 -7.86 15.37
N VAL A 201 10.60 -7.91 14.60
CA VAL A 201 11.92 -8.41 15.05
C VAL A 201 12.66 -7.28 15.74
N GLY A 202 12.91 -7.40 17.04
CA GLY A 202 13.66 -6.47 17.86
C GLY A 202 15.03 -7.02 18.27
N GLU A 203 15.83 -6.19 18.94
CA GLU A 203 17.19 -6.56 19.40
C GLU A 203 17.21 -7.77 20.36
N SER A 204 16.21 -7.86 21.23
CA SER A 204 16.13 -8.91 22.27
C SER A 204 15.08 -9.98 21.93
N GLY A 205 14.60 -10.07 20.71
CA GLY A 205 13.55 -10.99 20.29
C GLY A 205 12.37 -10.29 19.66
N THR A 206 11.21 -10.89 19.74
CA THR A 206 9.99 -10.37 19.10
C THR A 206 9.38 -9.23 19.90
N VAL A 207 9.03 -8.14 19.25
CA VAL A 207 8.32 -6.98 19.81
C VAL A 207 6.87 -7.03 19.36
N ASP A 208 5.96 -7.07 20.33
CA ASP A 208 4.52 -7.01 20.09
C ASP A 208 4.09 -5.56 19.85
N TRP A 209 3.49 -5.30 18.68
CA TRP A 209 3.01 -3.97 18.31
C TRP A 209 1.59 -3.67 18.79
N GLY A 210 0.93 -4.65 19.43
CA GLY A 210 -0.48 -4.59 19.77
C GLY A 210 -1.39 -4.90 18.60
N GLU A 211 -2.69 -4.74 18.81
CA GLU A 211 -3.74 -4.97 17.81
C GLU A 211 -4.30 -3.64 17.30
N VAL A 212 -4.51 -3.55 16.00
CA VAL A 212 -5.22 -2.45 15.34
C VAL A 212 -6.36 -3.00 14.50
N LEU A 213 -7.40 -2.20 14.28
CA LEU A 213 -8.48 -2.58 13.38
C LEU A 213 -8.12 -2.24 11.93
N GLY A 214 -8.44 -3.16 11.03
CA GLY A 214 -8.19 -3.02 9.60
C GLY A 214 -9.42 -3.34 8.76
N PRO A 215 -9.75 -2.52 7.74
CA PRO A 215 -10.79 -2.84 6.77
C PRO A 215 -10.39 -4.03 5.90
N VAL A 216 -11.42 -4.73 5.41
CA VAL A 216 -11.29 -5.90 4.53
C VAL A 216 -11.74 -5.57 3.11
N TYR A 217 -11.17 -6.27 2.14
CA TYR A 217 -11.41 -6.04 0.72
C TYR A 217 -11.60 -7.37 -0.01
N ALA A 218 -12.63 -7.41 -0.85
CA ALA A 218 -12.89 -8.52 -1.75
C ALA A 218 -11.97 -8.49 -3.00
N LYS A 219 -12.04 -9.51 -3.85
CA LYS A 219 -11.30 -9.53 -5.13
C LYS A 219 -11.92 -8.61 -6.19
N ASP A 220 -13.22 -8.32 -6.09
CA ASP A 220 -13.99 -7.43 -6.95
C ASP A 220 -15.25 -6.93 -6.23
N CYS A 221 -15.95 -5.96 -6.80
CA CYS A 221 -17.11 -5.31 -6.18
C CYS A 221 -18.36 -6.22 -6.04
N SER A 222 -18.36 -7.41 -6.59
CA SER A 222 -19.46 -8.39 -6.53
C SER A 222 -19.17 -9.58 -5.61
N SER A 223 -17.90 -9.80 -5.24
CA SER A 223 -17.47 -10.91 -4.40
C SER A 223 -17.87 -10.72 -2.94
N ALA A 224 -18.18 -11.84 -2.26
CA ALA A 224 -18.39 -11.89 -0.83
C ALA A 224 -17.14 -12.36 -0.06
N ASP A 225 -16.12 -12.86 -0.75
CA ASP A 225 -14.92 -13.41 -0.12
C ASP A 225 -13.87 -12.32 0.03
N ALA A 226 -13.43 -12.07 1.27
CA ALA A 226 -12.31 -11.18 1.55
C ALA A 226 -10.99 -11.84 1.14
N MET A 227 -10.16 -11.09 0.43
CA MET A 227 -8.83 -11.54 0.03
C MET A 227 -7.70 -10.61 0.44
N ALA A 228 -8.03 -9.42 0.90
CA ALA A 228 -7.05 -8.39 1.26
C ALA A 228 -7.52 -7.60 2.48
N PHE A 229 -6.58 -6.94 3.15
CA PHE A 229 -6.82 -6.00 4.23
C PHE A 229 -5.75 -4.91 4.26
N SER A 230 -6.02 -3.82 4.98
CA SER A 230 -5.00 -2.84 5.34
C SER A 230 -5.01 -2.59 6.85
N ALA A 231 -3.86 -2.21 7.41
CA ALA A 231 -3.73 -1.87 8.83
C ALA A 231 -2.64 -0.82 9.01
N THR A 232 -2.76 0.06 9.99
CA THR A 232 -1.76 1.09 10.26
C THR A 232 -1.31 1.04 11.72
N PHE A 233 -0.04 0.81 11.92
CA PHE A 233 0.61 0.87 13.23
C PHE A 233 1.38 2.17 13.36
N SER A 234 1.33 2.77 14.55
CA SER A 234 2.10 3.98 14.86
C SER A 234 2.72 3.84 16.25
N SER A 235 4.03 4.05 16.33
CA SER A 235 4.78 4.02 17.58
C SER A 235 6.03 4.88 17.47
N GLN A 236 6.29 5.71 18.48
CA GLN A 236 7.55 6.45 18.68
C GLN A 236 8.06 7.21 17.43
N GLY A 237 7.16 7.88 16.70
CA GLY A 237 7.51 8.63 15.50
C GLY A 237 7.76 7.78 14.24
N ILE A 238 7.38 6.50 14.28
CA ILE A 238 7.32 5.64 13.11
C ILE A 238 5.87 5.27 12.83
N ARG A 239 5.44 5.43 11.60
CA ARG A 239 4.15 4.98 11.08
C ARG A 239 4.37 3.90 10.05
N CYS A 240 3.79 2.73 10.25
CA CYS A 240 3.89 1.61 9.33
C CYS A 240 2.50 1.24 8.81
N HIS A 241 2.24 1.51 7.54
CA HIS A 241 1.01 1.13 6.88
C HIS A 241 1.22 -0.20 6.16
N LEU A 242 0.44 -1.21 6.57
CA LEU A 242 0.45 -2.55 6.00
C LEU A 242 -0.67 -2.67 4.96
N GLN A 243 -0.34 -3.31 3.86
CA GLN A 243 -1.32 -3.76 2.89
C GLN A 243 -1.07 -5.20 2.54
N ALA A 244 -2.05 -6.02 2.76
CA ALA A 244 -1.93 -7.45 2.68
C ALA A 244 -2.97 -8.04 1.72
N ASN A 245 -2.57 -9.07 1.00
CA ASN A 245 -3.50 -9.89 0.24
C ASN A 245 -3.05 -11.35 0.23
N VAL A 246 -3.99 -12.27 0.23
CA VAL A 246 -3.71 -13.70 0.03
C VAL A 246 -3.63 -14.01 -1.46
N LYS A 247 -2.58 -14.72 -1.85
CA LYS A 247 -2.40 -15.25 -3.19
C LYS A 247 -1.86 -16.67 -3.11
N GLN A 248 -2.62 -17.64 -3.63
CA GLN A 248 -2.25 -19.07 -3.64
C GLN A 248 -1.84 -19.61 -2.25
N GLY A 249 -2.56 -19.22 -1.21
CA GLY A 249 -2.30 -19.65 0.17
C GLY A 249 -1.14 -18.94 0.88
N VAL A 250 -0.50 -17.97 0.23
CA VAL A 250 0.56 -17.12 0.81
C VAL A 250 -0.02 -15.74 1.08
N LEU A 251 0.18 -15.20 2.27
CA LEU A 251 -0.13 -13.82 2.59
C LEU A 251 1.05 -12.94 2.16
N VAL A 252 0.80 -12.04 1.23
CA VAL A 252 1.77 -11.05 0.73
C VAL A 252 1.50 -9.75 1.42
N ILE A 253 2.48 -9.19 2.13
CA ILE A 253 2.34 -7.92 2.83
C ILE A 253 3.32 -6.91 2.26
N ALA A 254 2.80 -5.77 1.86
CA ALA A 254 3.55 -4.56 1.53
C ALA A 254 3.56 -3.62 2.74
N TYR A 255 4.74 -3.13 3.11
CA TYR A 255 4.95 -2.20 4.21
C TYR A 255 5.37 -0.85 3.66
N PHE A 256 4.69 0.19 4.12
CA PHE A 256 5.00 1.58 3.85
C PHE A 256 5.37 2.24 5.18
N THR A 257 6.65 2.43 5.39
CA THR A 257 7.18 2.96 6.66
C THR A 257 7.54 4.42 6.50
N GLU A 258 6.94 5.24 7.33
CA GLU A 258 7.17 6.69 7.43
C GLU A 258 7.90 7.00 8.73
N PHE A 259 8.97 7.80 8.65
CA PHE A 259 9.67 8.34 9.79
C PHE A 259 9.16 9.76 10.09
N GLN A 260 8.56 9.93 11.24
CA GLN A 260 7.99 11.20 11.74
C GLN A 260 8.80 11.75 12.93
N ASP A 261 9.97 11.17 13.20
CA ASP A 261 10.83 11.48 14.34
C ASP A 261 11.91 12.53 14.05
N GLY A 262 11.91 13.11 12.85
CA GLY A 262 12.91 14.09 12.43
C GLY A 262 14.31 13.51 12.21
N SER A 263 14.47 12.20 12.15
CA SER A 263 15.78 11.54 11.99
C SER A 263 16.44 11.72 10.63
N GLY A 264 15.72 12.25 9.64
CA GLY A 264 16.22 12.40 8.26
C GLY A 264 16.35 11.09 7.47
N ARG A 265 15.90 9.96 8.05
CA ARG A 265 15.80 8.68 7.35
C ARG A 265 14.77 8.78 6.23
N SER A 266 15.03 8.08 5.12
CA SER A 266 14.06 8.00 4.03
C SER A 266 12.89 7.11 4.41
N ASN A 267 11.66 7.55 4.17
CA ASN A 267 10.51 6.66 4.14
C ASN A 267 10.79 5.51 3.18
N TYR A 268 10.41 4.30 3.53
CA TYR A 268 10.76 3.16 2.69
C TYR A 268 9.62 2.15 2.54
N PHE A 269 9.69 1.43 1.45
CA PHE A 269 8.78 0.34 1.07
C PHE A 269 9.52 -0.99 1.17
N SER A 270 8.86 -2.00 1.73
CA SER A 270 9.31 -3.38 1.66
C SER A 270 8.13 -4.32 1.42
N ARG A 271 8.41 -5.53 0.95
CA ARG A 271 7.39 -6.57 0.73
C ARG A 271 7.91 -7.90 1.23
N GLU A 272 7.07 -8.58 2.01
CA GLU A 272 7.39 -9.87 2.59
C GLU A 272 6.24 -10.86 2.40
N PHE A 273 6.53 -12.15 2.59
CA PHE A 273 5.64 -13.27 2.33
C PHE A 273 5.47 -14.08 3.61
N TYR A 274 4.25 -14.54 3.86
CA TYR A 274 3.90 -15.24 5.09
C TYR A 274 3.11 -16.51 4.76
N TYR A 275 3.39 -17.59 5.48
CA TYR A 275 2.60 -18.81 5.45
C TYR A 275 1.71 -18.89 6.68
N LYS A 276 0.55 -19.52 6.54
CA LYS A 276 -0.38 -19.73 7.65
C LYS A 276 0.12 -20.87 8.52
N GLU A 277 0.27 -20.60 9.82
CA GLU A 277 0.57 -21.65 10.80
C GLU A 277 -0.66 -22.55 10.95
N ARG A 278 -0.45 -23.85 10.97
CA ARG A 278 -1.52 -24.86 11.06
C ARG A 278 -1.83 -25.21 12.49
#